data_f26fd6fd34bbbfaab4908fa937db263c
#
_entry.id   f26fd6fd34bbbfaab4908fa937db263c
#
_cell.length_a   1.000
_cell.length_b   1.000
_cell.length_c   1.000
_cell.angle_alpha   90.00
_cell.angle_beta   90.00
_cell.angle_gamma   90.00
#
_symmetry.space_group_name_H-M   'P 1'
#
loop_
_entity.id
_entity.type
_entity.pdbx_description
1 polymer ?
#
loop_
_entity_poly.entity_id
_entity_poly.type
_entity_poly.pdbx_seq_one_letter_code
_entity_poly.pdbx_strand_id
1 'polypeptide(L)'
;MGTPQQDEERRRRRTAVVQACMAMQQEIAATAKQEMDSAQQQSNEYGANVDRYDSYRTKMMRMRDMYAKQLSNANASIRVLQELLRQTPHESAEQGAVVVTDRQNFFLGVGVGKFLVPYKAAESARQEVFFAISAQTPIYMALKGKKVGDTLTFNGVTQTIK
;
A
#
# COMPACT_ATOMS: atom_id res chain seq x y z
N MET A 1 22.64 10.99 -14.51
CA MET A 1 21.61 12.02 -14.61
C MET A 1 20.67 11.74 -15.77
N GLY A 2 19.38 11.74 -15.51
CA GLY A 2 18.38 11.57 -16.56
C GLY A 2 18.15 12.86 -17.34
N THR A 3 17.54 12.76 -18.53
CA THR A 3 17.08 13.93 -19.26
C THR A 3 15.87 14.55 -18.53
N PRO A 4 15.56 15.85 -18.75
CA PRO A 4 14.36 16.45 -18.14
C PRO A 4 13.08 15.68 -18.43
N GLN A 5 12.95 15.07 -19.60
CA GLN A 5 11.82 14.23 -19.97
C GLN A 5 11.73 12.94 -19.14
N GLN A 6 12.87 12.32 -18.89
CA GLN A 6 12.95 11.12 -18.06
C GLN A 6 12.60 11.43 -16.60
N ASP A 7 13.04 12.58 -16.11
CA ASP A 7 12.74 13.02 -14.75
C ASP A 7 11.25 13.31 -14.58
N GLU A 8 10.63 13.94 -15.58
CA GLU A 8 9.19 14.19 -15.59
C GLU A 8 8.39 12.88 -15.63
N GLU A 9 8.81 11.93 -16.44
CA GLU A 9 8.18 10.62 -16.51
C GLU A 9 8.30 9.86 -15.19
N ARG A 10 9.45 9.91 -14.55
CA ARG A 10 9.67 9.31 -13.22
C ARG A 10 8.74 9.92 -12.17
N ARG A 11 8.58 11.24 -12.18
CA ARG A 11 7.66 11.94 -11.28
C ARG A 11 6.22 11.52 -11.51
N ARG A 12 5.78 11.44 -12.75
CA ARG A 12 4.43 11.00 -13.10
C ARG A 12 4.17 9.57 -12.65
N ARG A 13 5.13 8.68 -12.90
CA ARG A 13 5.02 7.28 -12.48
C ARG A 13 4.93 7.18 -10.96
N ARG A 14 5.81 7.87 -10.25
CA ARG A 14 5.80 7.89 -8.79
C ARG A 14 4.48 8.41 -8.24
N THR A 15 3.97 9.50 -8.77
CA THR A 15 2.69 10.06 -8.37
C THR A 15 1.56 9.06 -8.62
N ALA A 16 1.53 8.43 -9.78
CA ALA A 16 0.52 7.43 -10.12
C ALA A 16 0.56 6.23 -9.16
N VAL A 17 1.75 5.75 -8.81
CA VAL A 17 1.94 4.63 -7.87
C VAL A 17 1.45 5.00 -6.48
N VAL A 18 1.84 6.16 -5.97
CA VAL A 18 1.43 6.61 -4.63
C VAL A 18 -0.08 6.83 -4.57
N GLN A 19 -0.66 7.44 -5.60
CA GLN A 19 -2.10 7.67 -5.66
C GLN A 19 -2.90 6.38 -5.76
N ALA A 20 -2.43 5.40 -6.54
CA ALA A 20 -3.08 4.08 -6.63
C ALA A 20 -3.04 3.34 -5.30
N CYS A 21 -1.92 3.37 -4.61
CA CYS A 21 -1.77 2.78 -3.29
C CYS A 21 -2.69 3.46 -2.27
N MET A 22 -2.75 4.79 -2.32
CA MET A 22 -3.61 5.60 -1.45
C MET A 22 -5.10 5.29 -1.69
N ALA A 23 -5.53 5.20 -2.96
CA ALA A 23 -6.90 4.85 -3.31
C ALA A 23 -7.28 3.48 -2.76
N MET A 24 -6.38 2.50 -2.83
CA MET A 24 -6.60 1.18 -2.28
C MET A 24 -6.76 1.22 -0.76
N GLN A 25 -5.94 2.00 -0.06
CA GLN A 25 -6.05 2.17 1.39
C GLN A 25 -7.32 2.92 1.79
N GLN A 26 -7.75 3.90 1.00
CA GLN A 26 -9.00 4.62 1.23
C GLN A 26 -10.21 3.68 1.08
N GLU A 27 -10.19 2.78 0.13
CA GLU A 27 -11.23 1.76 -0.05
C GLU A 27 -11.28 0.79 1.14
N ILE A 28 -10.13 0.32 1.60
CA ILE A 28 -10.03 -0.53 2.80
C ILE A 28 -10.58 0.21 4.02
N ALA A 29 -10.23 1.48 4.19
CA ALA A 29 -10.72 2.30 5.31
C ALA A 29 -12.24 2.48 5.26
N ALA A 30 -12.81 2.75 4.09
CA ALA A 30 -14.25 2.92 3.92
C ALA A 30 -15.00 1.62 4.22
N THR A 31 -14.52 0.49 3.73
CA THR A 31 -15.10 -0.83 3.97
C THR A 31 -15.01 -1.18 5.47
N ALA A 32 -13.85 -0.98 6.08
CA ALA A 32 -13.65 -1.26 7.51
C ALA A 32 -14.59 -0.41 8.39
N LYS A 33 -14.76 0.86 8.05
CA LYS A 33 -15.70 1.74 8.77
C LYS A 33 -17.13 1.25 8.66
N GLN A 34 -17.56 0.90 7.45
CA GLN A 34 -18.90 0.38 7.20
C GLN A 34 -19.16 -0.90 8.00
N GLU A 35 -18.23 -1.84 7.99
CA GLU A 35 -18.34 -3.10 8.72
C GLU A 35 -18.29 -2.90 10.23
N MET A 36 -17.46 -1.97 10.70
CA MET A 36 -17.40 -1.60 12.12
C MET A 36 -18.74 -1.05 12.61
N ASP A 37 -19.32 -0.12 11.86
CA ASP A 37 -20.60 0.49 12.19
C ASP A 37 -21.73 -0.55 12.16
N SER A 38 -21.72 -1.46 11.19
CA SER A 38 -22.68 -2.56 11.09
C SER A 38 -22.58 -3.50 12.29
N ALA A 39 -21.37 -3.90 12.68
CA ALA A 39 -21.17 -4.76 13.85
C ALA A 39 -21.61 -4.09 15.14
N GLN A 40 -21.37 -2.78 15.30
CA GLN A 40 -21.81 -1.99 16.45
C GLN A 40 -23.35 -1.94 16.50
N GLN A 41 -23.99 -1.69 15.37
CA GLN A 41 -25.45 -1.66 15.29
C GLN A 41 -26.06 -3.01 15.65
N GLN A 42 -25.52 -4.11 15.11
CA GLN A 42 -25.99 -5.45 15.42
C GLN A 42 -25.83 -5.79 16.91
N SER A 43 -24.72 -5.38 17.52
CA SER A 43 -24.50 -5.55 18.95
C SER A 43 -25.55 -4.77 19.77
N ASN A 44 -25.90 -3.56 19.34
CA ASN A 44 -26.89 -2.70 20.04
C ASN A 44 -28.30 -3.23 19.89
N GLU A 45 -28.68 -3.80 18.76
CA GLU A 45 -30.03 -4.33 18.49
C GLU A 45 -30.39 -5.48 19.42
N TYR A 46 -29.41 -6.27 19.85
CA TYR A 46 -29.67 -7.39 20.78
C TYR A 46 -29.79 -6.99 22.23
N GLY A 47 -29.61 -5.70 22.58
CA GLY A 47 -29.89 -5.17 23.92
C GLY A 47 -29.12 -5.81 25.06
N ALA A 48 -29.39 -5.34 26.27
CA ALA A 48 -28.68 -5.77 27.48
C ALA A 48 -29.26 -7.02 28.15
N ASN A 49 -30.27 -7.68 27.59
CA ASN A 49 -31.24 -8.38 28.42
C ASN A 49 -31.25 -9.91 28.37
N VAL A 50 -30.35 -10.62 27.69
CA VAL A 50 -30.55 -12.07 27.71
C VAL A 50 -29.21 -12.80 27.61
N ASP A 51 -28.93 -13.61 28.61
CA ASP A 51 -27.73 -14.44 28.77
C ASP A 51 -27.41 -15.28 27.53
N ARG A 52 -28.43 -15.78 26.82
CA ARG A 52 -28.24 -16.59 25.63
C ARG A 52 -27.72 -15.81 24.43
N TYR A 53 -27.77 -14.48 24.42
CA TYR A 53 -27.28 -13.63 23.34
C TYR A 53 -25.94 -12.96 23.65
N ASP A 54 -25.37 -13.19 24.83
CA ASP A 54 -24.10 -12.62 25.24
C ASP A 54 -22.97 -13.05 24.32
N SER A 55 -22.94 -14.32 23.88
CA SER A 55 -21.90 -14.81 22.96
C SER A 55 -22.02 -14.14 21.58
N TYR A 56 -23.22 -13.90 21.07
CA TYR A 56 -23.43 -13.19 19.82
C TYR A 56 -23.00 -11.72 19.93
N ARG A 57 -23.42 -11.06 20.99
CA ARG A 57 -23.03 -9.67 21.27
C ARG A 57 -21.52 -9.56 21.40
N THR A 58 -20.88 -10.45 22.14
CA THR A 58 -19.42 -10.52 22.29
C THR A 58 -18.75 -10.72 20.92
N LYS A 59 -19.30 -11.60 20.08
CA LYS A 59 -18.79 -11.82 18.73
C LYS A 59 -18.86 -10.55 17.89
N MET A 60 -19.99 -9.83 17.93
CA MET A 60 -20.16 -8.58 17.18
C MET A 60 -19.22 -7.49 17.68
N MET A 61 -18.98 -7.41 18.98
CA MET A 61 -18.03 -6.46 19.55
C MET A 61 -16.58 -6.78 19.15
N ARG A 62 -16.22 -8.04 19.08
CA ARG A 62 -14.89 -8.46 18.58
C ARG A 62 -14.72 -8.12 17.11
N MET A 63 -15.76 -8.32 16.30
CA MET A 63 -15.74 -7.92 14.89
C MET A 63 -15.58 -6.42 14.74
N ARG A 64 -16.33 -5.63 15.52
CA ARG A 64 -16.18 -4.18 15.56
C ARG A 64 -14.74 -3.78 15.87
N ASP A 65 -14.14 -4.38 16.89
CA ASP A 65 -12.78 -4.05 17.32
C ASP A 65 -11.75 -4.44 16.24
N MET A 66 -11.95 -5.56 15.58
CA MET A 66 -11.11 -5.98 14.45
C MET A 66 -11.17 -4.98 13.30
N TYR A 67 -12.36 -4.55 12.90
CA TYR A 67 -12.54 -3.57 11.84
C TYR A 67 -12.03 -2.18 12.25
N ALA A 68 -12.19 -1.81 13.52
CA ALA A 68 -11.64 -0.57 14.06
C ALA A 68 -10.11 -0.56 13.95
N LYS A 69 -9.46 -1.69 14.20
CA LYS A 69 -8.02 -1.84 14.03
C LYS A 69 -7.61 -1.73 12.55
N GLN A 70 -8.35 -2.38 11.66
CA GLN A 70 -8.11 -2.27 10.21
C GLN A 70 -8.26 -0.83 9.74
N LEU A 71 -9.29 -0.13 10.19
CA LEU A 71 -9.50 1.28 9.87
C LEU A 71 -8.35 2.16 10.36
N SER A 72 -7.90 1.95 11.59
CA SER A 72 -6.78 2.68 12.16
C SER A 72 -5.49 2.45 11.36
N ASN A 73 -5.22 1.21 11.01
CA ASN A 73 -4.04 0.84 10.20
C ASN A 73 -4.10 1.47 8.80
N ALA A 74 -5.27 1.42 8.16
CA ALA A 74 -5.46 2.02 6.83
C ALA A 74 -5.27 3.55 6.88
N ASN A 75 -5.82 4.21 7.89
CA ASN A 75 -5.65 5.66 8.08
C ASN A 75 -4.20 6.03 8.34
N ALA A 76 -3.46 5.24 9.10
CA ALA A 76 -2.04 5.44 9.33
C ALA A 76 -1.25 5.32 8.01
N SER A 77 -1.57 4.31 7.20
CA SER A 77 -0.96 4.12 5.88
C SER A 77 -1.26 5.30 4.95
N ILE A 78 -2.49 5.81 4.95
CA ILE A 78 -2.89 6.97 4.15
C ILE A 78 -2.06 8.20 4.53
N ARG A 79 -1.83 8.44 5.81
CA ARG A 79 -0.99 9.57 6.28
C ARG A 79 0.44 9.45 5.77
N VAL A 80 1.01 8.25 5.87
CA VAL A 80 2.36 7.99 5.33
C VAL A 80 2.41 8.26 3.84
N LEU A 81 1.42 7.78 3.09
CA LEU A 81 1.34 7.96 1.64
C LEU A 81 1.17 9.44 1.26
N GLN A 82 0.39 10.21 2.01
CA GLN A 82 0.26 11.66 1.80
C GLN A 82 1.60 12.38 1.96
N GLU A 83 2.38 11.98 2.96
CA GLU A 83 3.72 12.53 3.18
C GLU A 83 4.67 12.13 2.06
N LEU A 84 4.65 10.87 1.63
CA LEU A 84 5.47 10.38 0.53
C LEU A 84 5.12 11.06 -0.81
N LEU A 85 3.87 11.43 -1.02
CA LEU A 85 3.42 12.12 -2.23
C LEU A 85 4.09 13.48 -2.39
N ARG A 86 4.45 14.13 -1.29
CA ARG A 86 5.12 15.44 -1.28
C ARG A 86 6.62 15.36 -1.55
N GLN A 87 7.20 14.17 -1.43
CA GLN A 87 8.64 13.98 -1.64
C GLN A 87 8.99 14.02 -3.12
N THR A 88 10.22 14.41 -3.41
CA THR A 88 10.80 14.30 -4.75
C THR A 88 11.22 12.85 -5.03
N PRO A 89 11.33 12.46 -6.32
CA PRO A 89 11.85 11.14 -6.66
C PRO A 89 13.23 10.88 -6.08
N HIS A 90 13.46 9.66 -5.63
CA HIS A 90 14.71 9.24 -5.01
C HIS A 90 15.67 8.67 -6.06
N GLU A 91 16.97 8.89 -5.86
CA GLU A 91 18.02 8.32 -6.72
C GLU A 91 18.42 6.91 -6.29
N SER A 92 18.15 6.55 -5.04
CA SER A 92 18.43 5.22 -4.50
C SER A 92 17.17 4.63 -3.86
N ALA A 93 17.17 3.31 -3.68
CA ALA A 93 16.07 2.61 -3.06
C ALA A 93 16.03 2.91 -1.55
N GLU A 94 15.06 3.72 -1.15
CA GLU A 94 14.80 4.12 0.24
C GLU A 94 13.29 4.32 0.44
N GLN A 95 12.89 4.65 1.64
CA GLN A 95 11.46 4.88 1.96
C GLN A 95 10.86 5.93 1.02
N GLY A 96 9.79 5.56 0.35
CA GLY A 96 9.10 6.41 -0.64
C GLY A 96 9.57 6.22 -2.08
N ALA A 97 10.56 5.38 -2.32
CA ALA A 97 11.09 5.13 -3.67
C ALA A 97 10.22 4.16 -4.46
N VAL A 98 10.12 4.41 -5.76
CA VAL A 98 9.57 3.47 -6.74
C VAL A 98 10.76 2.81 -7.44
N VAL A 99 10.84 1.49 -7.36
CA VAL A 99 11.94 0.71 -7.94
C VAL A 99 11.38 -0.18 -9.04
N VAL A 100 11.85 0.04 -10.27
CA VAL A 100 11.47 -0.77 -11.43
C VAL A 100 12.64 -1.66 -11.80
N THR A 101 12.42 -2.97 -11.82
CA THR A 101 13.41 -3.94 -12.25
C THR A 101 13.00 -4.59 -13.58
N ASP A 102 13.87 -5.37 -14.14
CA ASP A 102 13.58 -6.14 -15.35
C ASP A 102 12.56 -7.27 -15.11
N ARG A 103 12.22 -7.54 -13.86
CA ARG A 103 11.30 -8.62 -13.47
C ARG A 103 10.05 -8.13 -12.74
N GLN A 104 10.22 -7.20 -11.82
CA GLN A 104 9.16 -6.76 -10.92
C GLN A 104 9.28 -5.27 -10.65
N ASN A 105 8.16 -4.68 -10.24
CA ASN A 105 8.10 -3.29 -9.83
C ASN A 105 7.77 -3.22 -8.35
N PHE A 106 8.49 -2.38 -7.61
CA PHE A 106 8.33 -2.24 -6.17
C PHE A 106 8.04 -0.80 -5.79
N PHE A 107 7.23 -0.64 -4.76
CA PHE A 107 7.03 0.63 -4.07
C PHE A 107 7.46 0.45 -2.60
N LEU A 108 8.44 1.24 -2.18
CA LEU A 108 9.00 1.17 -0.83
C LEU A 108 8.30 2.17 0.08
N GLY A 109 7.28 1.73 0.76
CA GLY A 109 6.49 2.60 1.61
C GLY A 109 5.68 1.84 2.63
N VAL A 110 4.48 1.44 2.26
CA VAL A 110 3.57 0.69 3.10
C VAL A 110 3.45 -0.74 2.59
N GLY A 111 3.28 -1.70 3.49
CA GLY A 111 3.23 -3.12 3.16
C GLY A 111 1.84 -3.59 2.77
N VAL A 112 1.31 -3.11 1.66
CA VAL A 112 -0.03 -3.49 1.19
C VAL A 112 -0.02 -4.64 0.18
N GLY A 113 1.15 -5.08 -0.26
CA GLY A 113 1.29 -6.18 -1.20
C GLY A 113 1.09 -5.76 -2.66
N LYS A 114 0.58 -6.68 -3.46
CA LYS A 114 0.39 -6.49 -4.89
C LYS A 114 -0.79 -5.55 -5.18
N PHE A 115 -0.57 -4.58 -6.08
CA PHE A 115 -1.63 -3.69 -6.55
C PHE A 115 -1.40 -3.27 -8.01
N LEU A 116 -2.46 -2.81 -8.66
CA LEU A 116 -2.42 -2.37 -10.05
C LEU A 116 -2.39 -0.85 -10.11
N VAL A 117 -1.50 -0.33 -10.94
CA VAL A 117 -1.37 1.11 -11.18
C VAL A 117 -1.81 1.40 -12.61
N PRO A 118 -2.86 2.20 -12.82
CA PRO A 118 -3.19 2.68 -14.15
C PRO A 118 -2.14 3.72 -14.58
N TYR A 119 -1.31 3.35 -15.53
CA TYR A 119 -0.28 4.23 -16.08
C TYR A 119 -0.53 4.47 -17.56
N LYS A 120 -0.65 5.73 -17.92
CA LYS A 120 -0.75 6.15 -19.32
C LYS A 120 0.62 6.58 -19.81
N ALA A 121 1.35 5.69 -20.45
CA ALA A 121 2.43 6.09 -21.32
C ALA A 121 1.83 6.60 -22.64
N ALA A 122 2.53 7.51 -23.33
CA ALA A 122 2.01 8.37 -24.40
C ALA A 122 1.13 7.71 -25.49
N GLU A 123 1.12 6.39 -25.62
CA GLU A 123 0.35 5.70 -26.66
C GLU A 123 -0.42 4.44 -26.19
N SER A 124 -0.27 4.02 -24.95
CA SER A 124 -1.00 2.85 -24.44
C SER A 124 -1.35 2.99 -22.97
N ALA A 125 -2.65 2.86 -22.69
CA ALA A 125 -3.12 2.73 -21.32
C ALA A 125 -2.78 1.31 -20.85
N ARG A 126 -1.74 1.19 -20.03
CA ARG A 126 -1.37 -0.09 -19.40
C ARG A 126 -1.60 -0.02 -17.90
N GLN A 127 -2.07 -1.12 -17.35
CA GLN A 127 -2.02 -1.33 -15.91
C GLN A 127 -0.70 -2.02 -15.58
N GLU A 128 0.11 -1.41 -14.73
CA GLU A 128 1.35 -2.00 -14.25
C GLU A 128 1.12 -2.62 -12.87
N VAL A 129 1.74 -3.77 -12.62
CA VAL A 129 1.68 -4.46 -11.34
C VAL A 129 2.84 -3.97 -10.49
N PHE A 130 2.52 -3.49 -9.28
CA PHE A 130 3.50 -3.08 -8.27
C PHE A 130 3.32 -3.89 -7.00
N PHE A 131 4.43 -4.10 -6.30
CA PHE A 131 4.43 -4.69 -4.95
C PHE A 131 4.81 -3.61 -3.95
N ALA A 132 3.88 -3.23 -3.10
CA ALA A 132 4.14 -2.29 -2.02
C ALA A 132 4.71 -3.07 -0.83
N ILE A 133 5.93 -2.74 -0.45
CA ILE A 133 6.67 -3.43 0.62
C ILE A 133 7.03 -2.46 1.73
N SER A 134 7.02 -2.96 2.96
CA SER A 134 7.42 -2.18 4.13
C SER A 134 8.91 -2.38 4.45
N ALA A 135 9.46 -1.47 5.26
CA ALA A 135 10.86 -1.49 5.66
C ALA A 135 11.26 -2.76 6.45
N GLN A 136 10.27 -3.53 6.91
CA GLN A 136 10.50 -4.72 7.72
C GLN A 136 10.62 -6.01 6.90
N THR A 137 10.40 -5.92 5.58
CA THR A 137 10.45 -7.11 4.72
C THR A 137 11.88 -7.43 4.27
N PRO A 138 12.22 -8.73 4.07
CA PRO A 138 13.54 -9.11 3.57
C PRO A 138 13.87 -8.51 2.21
N ILE A 139 12.89 -8.41 1.30
CA ILE A 139 13.11 -7.83 -0.03
C ILE A 139 13.44 -6.34 0.05
N TYR A 140 12.87 -5.61 0.99
CA TYR A 140 13.23 -4.22 1.24
C TYR A 140 14.71 -4.11 1.62
N MET A 141 15.18 -4.98 2.51
CA MET A 141 16.58 -5.01 2.93
C MET A 141 17.52 -5.30 1.75
N ALA A 142 17.09 -6.16 0.82
CA ALA A 142 17.86 -6.46 -0.39
C ALA A 142 17.91 -5.26 -1.35
N LEU A 143 16.85 -4.46 -1.41
CA LEU A 143 16.74 -3.29 -2.28
C LEU A 143 17.39 -2.04 -1.71
N LYS A 144 17.41 -1.89 -0.40
CA LYS A 144 17.83 -0.66 0.28
C LYS A 144 19.19 -0.17 -0.19
N GLY A 145 19.26 1.10 -0.60
CA GLY A 145 20.48 1.74 -1.06
C GLY A 145 20.90 1.43 -2.50
N LYS A 146 20.18 0.54 -3.17
CA LYS A 146 20.45 0.19 -4.57
C LYS A 146 20.04 1.33 -5.51
N LYS A 147 20.73 1.43 -6.64
CA LYS A 147 20.52 2.46 -7.66
C LYS A 147 20.26 1.82 -9.02
N VAL A 148 19.87 2.65 -9.98
CA VAL A 148 19.73 2.22 -11.38
C VAL A 148 21.00 1.56 -11.88
N GLY A 149 20.86 0.39 -12.48
CA GLY A 149 21.97 -0.43 -12.95
C GLY A 149 22.47 -1.47 -11.95
N ASP A 150 22.10 -1.33 -10.67
CA ASP A 150 22.47 -2.30 -9.65
C ASP A 150 21.62 -3.57 -9.79
N THR A 151 22.17 -4.68 -9.34
CA THR A 151 21.49 -5.97 -9.32
C THR A 151 21.20 -6.39 -7.89
N LEU A 152 20.13 -7.16 -7.73
CA LEU A 152 19.82 -7.83 -6.46
C LEU A 152 19.41 -9.27 -6.74
N THR A 153 19.69 -10.13 -5.77
CA THR A 153 19.24 -11.53 -5.81
C THR A 153 18.35 -11.77 -4.59
N PHE A 154 17.15 -12.24 -4.84
CA PHE A 154 16.18 -12.57 -3.80
C PHE A 154 15.42 -13.83 -4.19
N ASN A 155 15.36 -14.81 -3.27
CA ASN A 155 14.76 -16.12 -3.51
C ASN A 155 15.28 -16.82 -4.78
N GLY A 156 16.59 -16.69 -5.06
CA GLY A 156 17.20 -17.30 -6.22
C GLY A 156 16.97 -16.58 -7.55
N VAL A 157 16.27 -15.45 -7.52
CA VAL A 157 15.98 -14.64 -8.72
C VAL A 157 16.85 -13.39 -8.71
N THR A 158 17.66 -13.21 -9.76
CA THR A 158 18.48 -12.01 -9.96
C THR A 158 17.72 -11.00 -10.81
N GLN A 159 17.64 -9.77 -10.33
CA GLN A 159 16.95 -8.67 -10.99
C GLN A 159 17.88 -7.46 -11.12
N THR A 160 17.72 -6.72 -12.21
CA THR A 160 18.48 -5.48 -12.46
C THR A 160 17.55 -4.28 -12.39
N ILE A 161 17.93 -3.26 -11.64
CA ILE A 161 17.17 -2.01 -11.49
C ILE A 161 17.33 -1.18 -12.76
N LYS A 162 16.22 -0.79 -13.34
CA LYS A 162 16.16 0.06 -14.52
C LYS A 162 15.99 1.53 -14.18
#